data_c034ca5186e6754b1f5883b800637ad2
#
_entry.id   c034ca5186e6754b1f5883b800637ad2
#
_cell.length_a   1.000
_cell.length_b   1.000
_cell.length_c   1.000
_cell.angle_alpha   90.00
_cell.angle_beta   90.00
_cell.angle_gamma   90.00
#
_symmetry.space_group_name_H-M   'P 1'
#
loop_
_entity.id
_entity.type
_entity.pdbx_description
1 polymer ?
#
loop_
_entity_poly.entity_id
_entity_poly.type
_entity_poly.pdbx_seq_one_letter_code
_entity_poly.pdbx_strand_id
1 'polypeptide(L)'
;MEAPYFTRHPFLKDVLGIAVFIAAVIIGTTLINAFVFRSYHVVGPSMETTMYTGDRLIVDRLPVTWANLQGKTYIPERGAIIVFKNPHYSRGIEDEFVVKRVIGLPGERVTIRDGNYVFYNDQYPDGFNPHEANK
;
A
#
# COMPACT_ATOMS: atom_id res chain seq x y z
N MET A 1 -38.78 34.44 23.09
CA MET A 1 -37.74 33.59 22.54
C MET A 1 -38.39 32.58 21.59
N GLU A 2 -38.20 32.73 20.30
CA GLU A 2 -38.76 31.78 19.34
C GLU A 2 -38.01 30.45 19.42
N ALA A 3 -38.74 29.33 19.49
CA ALA A 3 -38.14 27.99 19.49
C ALA A 3 -37.38 27.78 18.17
N PRO A 4 -36.17 27.18 18.20
CA PRO A 4 -35.41 26.99 16.98
C PRO A 4 -36.19 26.16 15.95
N TYR A 5 -36.05 26.53 14.67
CA TYR A 5 -36.82 25.99 13.53
C TYR A 5 -36.95 24.45 13.53
N PHE A 6 -35.90 23.74 13.93
CA PHE A 6 -35.86 22.28 13.99
C PHE A 6 -36.73 21.63 15.08
N THR A 7 -37.19 22.38 16.11
CA THR A 7 -38.13 21.84 17.12
C THR A 7 -39.56 21.83 16.61
N ARG A 8 -39.85 22.59 15.55
CA ARG A 8 -41.19 22.63 14.93
C ARG A 8 -41.39 21.55 13.86
N HIS A 9 -40.32 20.91 13.40
CA HIS A 9 -40.35 19.91 12.31
C HIS A 9 -39.50 18.68 12.70
N PRO A 10 -40.00 17.80 13.59
CA PRO A 10 -39.24 16.62 14.06
C PRO A 10 -38.82 15.69 12.90
N PHE A 11 -39.69 15.53 11.90
CA PHE A 11 -39.42 14.72 10.72
C PHE A 11 -38.18 15.23 9.92
N LEU A 12 -38.05 16.54 9.76
CA LEU A 12 -36.88 17.13 9.08
C LEU A 12 -35.60 16.91 9.86
N LYS A 13 -35.64 16.92 11.19
CA LYS A 13 -34.50 16.64 12.04
C LYS A 13 -34.05 15.18 11.87
N ASP A 14 -34.99 14.23 11.84
CA ASP A 14 -34.70 12.82 11.68
C ASP A 14 -34.11 12.51 10.29
N VAL A 15 -34.69 13.06 9.23
CA VAL A 15 -34.19 12.95 7.86
C VAL A 15 -32.78 13.54 7.74
N LEU A 16 -32.53 14.71 8.33
CA LEU A 16 -31.24 15.35 8.33
C LEU A 16 -30.21 14.49 9.10
N GLY A 17 -30.60 13.91 10.24
CA GLY A 17 -29.78 13.01 11.03
C GLY A 17 -29.33 11.79 10.24
N ILE A 18 -30.27 11.15 9.53
CA ILE A 18 -29.98 10.00 8.67
C ILE A 18 -29.06 10.42 7.50
N ALA A 19 -29.31 11.55 6.87
CA ALA A 19 -28.48 12.04 5.77
C ALA A 19 -27.04 12.32 6.21
N VAL A 20 -26.86 12.96 7.37
CA VAL A 20 -25.53 13.20 7.96
C VAL A 20 -24.83 11.87 8.32
N PHE A 21 -25.55 10.91 8.88
CA PHE A 21 -25.00 9.60 9.19
C PHE A 21 -24.51 8.87 7.93
N ILE A 22 -25.33 8.83 6.88
CA ILE A 22 -24.96 8.22 5.59
C ILE A 22 -23.71 8.92 5.00
N ALA A 23 -23.71 10.26 5.00
CA ALA A 23 -22.57 11.02 4.53
C ALA A 23 -21.29 10.70 5.32
N ALA A 24 -21.37 10.60 6.65
CA ALA A 24 -20.24 10.25 7.51
C ALA A 24 -19.70 8.85 7.22
N VAL A 25 -20.58 7.87 6.98
CA VAL A 25 -20.19 6.50 6.60
C VAL A 25 -19.48 6.48 5.26
N ILE A 26 -20.02 7.18 4.25
CA ILE A 26 -19.39 7.25 2.92
C ILE A 26 -18.02 7.92 2.99
N ILE A 27 -17.92 9.06 3.68
CA ILE A 27 -16.66 9.78 3.86
C ILE A 27 -15.65 8.92 4.62
N GLY A 28 -16.06 8.32 5.74
CA GLY A 28 -15.20 7.45 6.56
C GLY A 28 -14.66 6.26 5.77
N THR A 29 -15.51 5.56 5.04
CA THR A 29 -15.11 4.43 4.20
C THR A 29 -14.13 4.86 3.10
N THR A 30 -14.40 6.00 2.47
CA THR A 30 -13.52 6.55 1.41
C THR A 30 -12.14 6.90 1.97
N LEU A 31 -12.09 7.54 3.13
CA LEU A 31 -10.83 7.88 3.81
C LEU A 31 -10.04 6.65 4.21
N ILE A 32 -10.69 5.62 4.77
CA ILE A 32 -10.03 4.37 5.14
C ILE A 32 -9.41 3.71 3.90
N ASN A 33 -10.17 3.56 2.81
CA ASN A 33 -9.67 2.97 1.57
C ASN A 33 -8.57 3.81 0.89
N ALA A 34 -8.59 5.13 1.06
CA ALA A 34 -7.58 6.00 0.48
C ALA A 34 -6.26 6.01 1.27
N PHE A 35 -6.31 5.96 2.60
CA PHE A 35 -5.16 6.27 3.46
C PHE A 35 -4.70 5.12 4.35
N VAL A 36 -5.58 4.15 4.64
CA VAL A 36 -5.29 3.07 5.61
C VAL A 36 -5.05 1.75 4.91
N PHE A 37 -6.02 1.22 4.18
CA PHE A 37 -5.92 -0.08 3.53
C PHE A 37 -6.40 -0.01 2.09
N ARG A 38 -5.79 -0.86 1.24
CA ARG A 38 -6.28 -1.10 -0.11
C ARG A 38 -6.23 -2.58 -0.45
N SER A 39 -7.29 -3.09 -1.07
CA SER A 39 -7.38 -4.47 -1.50
C SER A 39 -7.06 -4.60 -2.99
N TYR A 40 -6.28 -5.65 -3.32
CA TYR A 40 -5.96 -6.03 -4.68
C TYR A 40 -6.20 -7.53 -4.87
N HIS A 41 -6.42 -7.96 -6.12
CA HIS A 41 -6.39 -9.36 -6.50
C HIS A 41 -5.06 -9.66 -7.18
N VAL A 42 -4.45 -10.78 -6.80
CA VAL A 42 -3.19 -11.24 -7.40
C VAL A 42 -3.50 -11.90 -8.74
N VAL A 43 -2.76 -11.50 -9.78
CA VAL A 43 -2.81 -12.08 -11.12
C VAL A 43 -1.39 -12.36 -11.58
N GLY A 44 -1.16 -13.58 -12.06
CA GLY A 44 0.13 -14.01 -12.59
C GLY A 44 1.02 -14.74 -11.57
N PRO A 45 1.97 -15.57 -12.05
CA PRO A 45 2.75 -16.50 -11.25
C PRO A 45 4.03 -15.88 -10.65
N SER A 46 4.32 -14.60 -10.87
CA SER A 46 5.62 -14.00 -10.51
C SER A 46 5.94 -13.97 -9.01
N MET A 47 4.97 -14.21 -8.16
CA MET A 47 5.10 -14.31 -6.70
C MET A 47 4.76 -15.70 -6.17
N GLU A 48 4.68 -16.72 -7.04
CA GLU A 48 4.42 -18.10 -6.63
C GLU A 48 5.43 -18.60 -5.61
N THR A 49 4.95 -19.51 -4.83
CA THR A 49 5.28 -20.00 -3.51
C THR A 49 4.86 -19.06 -2.36
N THR A 50 4.81 -17.74 -2.56
CA THR A 50 4.33 -16.80 -1.52
C THR A 50 2.87 -16.39 -1.73
N MET A 51 2.46 -16.19 -2.97
CA MET A 51 1.10 -15.78 -3.37
C MET A 51 0.73 -16.43 -4.69
N TYR A 52 -0.54 -16.83 -4.81
CA TYR A 52 -1.07 -17.47 -6.01
C TYR A 52 -2.07 -16.56 -6.72
N THR A 53 -2.25 -16.81 -8.01
CA THR A 53 -3.31 -16.13 -8.80
C THR A 53 -4.68 -16.42 -8.18
N GLY A 54 -5.45 -15.35 -7.94
CA GLY A 54 -6.76 -15.40 -7.27
C GLY A 54 -6.73 -15.00 -5.81
N ASP A 55 -5.56 -14.94 -5.18
CA ASP A 55 -5.43 -14.49 -3.81
C ASP A 55 -5.88 -13.02 -3.66
N ARG A 56 -6.44 -12.69 -2.50
CA ARG A 56 -6.76 -11.31 -2.13
C ARG A 56 -5.68 -10.74 -1.22
N LEU A 57 -5.04 -9.71 -1.70
CA LEU A 57 -4.01 -8.97 -0.96
C LEU A 57 -4.61 -7.73 -0.32
N ILE A 58 -4.39 -7.56 0.99
CA ILE A 58 -4.71 -6.32 1.71
C ILE A 58 -3.39 -5.61 2.01
N VAL A 59 -3.26 -4.41 1.46
CA VAL A 59 -2.05 -3.59 1.60
C VAL A 59 -2.27 -2.54 2.67
N ASP A 60 -1.40 -2.55 3.68
CA ASP A 60 -1.32 -1.47 4.67
C ASP A 60 -0.65 -0.25 4.05
N ARG A 61 -1.36 0.87 4.03
CA ARG A 61 -0.88 2.15 3.49
C ARG A 61 -0.45 3.15 4.56
N LEU A 62 -0.68 2.84 5.82
CA LEU A 62 -0.35 3.75 6.93
C LEU A 62 1.11 4.20 6.93
N PRO A 63 2.12 3.32 6.74
CA PRO A 63 3.52 3.74 6.74
C PRO A 63 3.83 4.75 5.63
N VAL A 64 3.29 4.53 4.43
CA VAL A 64 3.45 5.44 3.28
C VAL A 64 2.71 6.75 3.52
N THR A 65 1.47 6.69 4.03
CA THR A 65 0.66 7.87 4.33
C THR A 65 1.33 8.72 5.40
N TRP A 66 1.86 8.09 6.44
CA TRP A 66 2.56 8.78 7.53
C TRP A 66 3.87 9.44 7.06
N ALA A 67 4.67 8.74 6.25
CA ALA A 67 5.88 9.31 5.66
C ALA A 67 5.56 10.54 4.78
N ASN A 68 4.53 10.43 3.94
CA ASN A 68 4.10 11.53 3.07
C ASN A 68 3.63 12.77 3.87
N LEU A 69 2.91 12.58 4.98
CA LEU A 69 2.51 13.66 5.88
C LEU A 69 3.71 14.38 6.53
N GLN A 70 4.81 13.65 6.75
CA GLN A 70 6.06 14.20 7.27
C GLN A 70 6.98 14.77 6.18
N GLY A 71 6.57 14.75 4.92
CA GLY A 71 7.41 15.15 3.78
C GLY A 71 8.61 14.23 3.53
N LYS A 72 8.55 12.97 4.01
CA LYS A 72 9.61 11.96 3.88
C LYS A 72 9.23 10.90 2.85
N THR A 73 10.24 10.33 2.20
CA THR A 73 10.06 9.17 1.33
C THR A 73 10.02 7.91 2.20
N TYR A 74 8.98 7.09 2.03
CA TYR A 74 8.92 5.78 2.67
C TYR A 74 9.87 4.81 1.95
N ILE A 75 10.79 4.20 2.71
CA ILE A 75 11.69 3.16 2.22
C ILE A 75 11.28 1.86 2.90
N PRO A 76 10.78 0.87 2.14
CA PRO A 76 10.40 -0.42 2.70
C PRO A 76 11.65 -1.22 3.11
N GLU A 77 11.48 -2.13 4.07
CA GLU A 77 12.54 -3.02 4.51
C GLU A 77 12.88 -4.07 3.44
N ARG A 78 14.10 -4.59 3.48
CA ARG A 78 14.50 -5.72 2.64
C ARG A 78 13.63 -6.95 2.94
N GLY A 79 13.17 -7.64 1.91
CA GLY A 79 12.26 -8.77 2.02
C GLY A 79 10.78 -8.38 2.09
N ALA A 80 10.45 -7.13 2.33
CA ALA A 80 9.07 -6.66 2.33
C ALA A 80 8.41 -6.87 0.96
N ILE A 81 7.12 -7.20 0.98
CA ILE A 81 6.31 -7.30 -0.23
C ILE A 81 5.60 -5.97 -0.41
N ILE A 82 5.79 -5.36 -1.57
CA ILE A 82 5.21 -4.07 -1.91
C ILE A 82 4.34 -4.15 -3.13
N VAL A 83 3.31 -3.30 -3.16
CA VAL A 83 2.48 -3.06 -4.34
C VAL A 83 2.76 -1.63 -4.80
N PHE A 84 3.11 -1.47 -6.06
CA PHE A 84 3.40 -0.16 -6.64
C PHE A 84 2.80 -0.04 -8.04
N LYS A 85 2.65 1.21 -8.49
CA LYS A 85 2.13 1.48 -9.83
C LYS A 85 3.19 1.09 -10.86
N ASN A 86 2.79 0.31 -11.85
CA ASN A 86 3.67 -0.09 -12.94
C ASN A 86 4.12 1.15 -13.74
N PRO A 87 5.43 1.45 -13.79
CA PRO A 87 5.93 2.60 -14.54
C PRO A 87 5.73 2.46 -16.06
N HIS A 88 5.58 1.22 -16.56
CA HIS A 88 5.34 0.92 -17.98
C HIS A 88 3.86 0.68 -18.30
N TYR A 89 2.95 1.04 -17.36
CA TYR A 89 1.52 0.81 -17.56
C TYR A 89 1.01 1.43 -18.87
N SER A 90 0.42 0.56 -19.70
CA SER A 90 -0.35 0.94 -20.89
C SER A 90 -1.73 0.32 -20.81
N ARG A 91 -2.76 1.13 -20.93
CA ARG A 91 -4.16 0.68 -20.78
C ARG A 91 -4.48 -0.49 -21.72
N GLY A 92 -4.85 -1.63 -21.14
CA GLY A 92 -5.25 -2.84 -21.87
C GLY A 92 -4.10 -3.75 -22.33
N ILE A 93 -2.84 -3.41 -22.00
CA ILE A 93 -1.66 -4.21 -22.36
C ILE A 93 -0.96 -4.74 -21.11
N GLU A 94 -0.88 -3.95 -20.06
CA GLU A 94 -0.17 -4.31 -18.82
C GLU A 94 -0.99 -3.98 -17.57
N ASP A 95 -0.68 -4.66 -16.47
CA ASP A 95 -1.31 -4.41 -15.17
C ASP A 95 -0.94 -3.03 -14.62
N GLU A 96 -1.92 -2.31 -14.10
CA GLU A 96 -1.71 -0.98 -13.50
C GLU A 96 -0.87 -1.04 -12.23
N PHE A 97 -1.05 -2.09 -11.43
CA PHE A 97 -0.32 -2.32 -10.18
C PHE A 97 0.41 -3.65 -10.22
N VAL A 98 1.63 -3.66 -9.73
CA VAL A 98 2.46 -4.86 -9.63
C VAL A 98 2.86 -5.12 -8.18
N VAL A 99 2.91 -6.40 -7.81
CA VAL A 99 3.39 -6.86 -6.52
C VAL A 99 4.77 -7.48 -6.68
N LYS A 100 5.74 -7.05 -5.87
CA LYS A 100 7.13 -7.56 -5.88
C LYS A 100 7.70 -7.55 -4.47
N ARG A 101 8.77 -8.36 -4.29
CA ARG A 101 9.56 -8.39 -3.07
C ARG A 101 10.77 -7.47 -3.19
N VAL A 102 11.02 -6.66 -2.17
CA VAL A 102 12.20 -5.79 -2.08
C VAL A 102 13.43 -6.66 -1.82
N ILE A 103 14.39 -6.64 -2.75
CA ILE A 103 15.66 -7.36 -2.61
C ILE A 103 16.83 -6.42 -2.38
N GLY A 104 16.85 -5.23 -2.97
CA GLY A 104 17.88 -4.20 -2.81
C GLY A 104 17.32 -2.93 -2.18
N LEU A 105 18.16 -2.22 -1.44
CA LEU A 105 17.83 -0.95 -0.79
C LEU A 105 18.54 0.22 -1.50
N PRO A 106 18.09 1.47 -1.30
CA PRO A 106 18.77 2.64 -1.85
C PRO A 106 20.25 2.69 -1.43
N GLY A 107 21.12 3.05 -2.38
CA GLY A 107 22.56 3.12 -2.15
C GLY A 107 23.29 1.78 -2.34
N GLU A 108 22.58 0.69 -2.59
CA GLU A 108 23.21 -0.61 -2.82
C GLU A 108 23.40 -0.91 -4.32
N ARG A 109 24.51 -1.58 -4.61
CA ARG A 109 24.75 -2.19 -5.92
C ARG A 109 24.43 -3.68 -5.85
N VAL A 110 23.57 -4.14 -6.72
CA VAL A 110 23.16 -5.55 -6.81
C VAL A 110 23.84 -6.19 -8.03
N THR A 111 24.48 -7.34 -7.83
CA THR A 111 25.11 -8.11 -8.89
C THR A 111 24.64 -9.56 -8.82
N ILE A 112 24.56 -10.24 -9.95
CA ILE A 112 24.25 -11.66 -10.01
C ILE A 112 25.57 -12.40 -10.23
N ARG A 113 25.94 -13.29 -9.31
CA ARG A 113 27.09 -14.20 -9.42
C ARG A 113 26.64 -15.62 -9.17
N ASP A 114 26.95 -16.53 -10.06
CA ASP A 114 26.66 -17.97 -9.95
C ASP A 114 25.18 -18.26 -9.62
N GLY A 115 24.28 -17.46 -10.21
CA GLY A 115 22.83 -17.57 -9.96
C GLY A 115 22.32 -16.95 -8.66
N ASN A 116 23.21 -16.38 -7.85
CA ASN A 116 22.87 -15.71 -6.58
C ASN A 116 22.96 -14.19 -6.68
N TYR A 117 22.12 -13.49 -5.91
CA TYR A 117 22.21 -12.04 -5.76
C TYR A 117 23.27 -11.70 -4.71
N VAL A 118 24.23 -10.87 -5.08
CA VAL A 118 25.25 -10.33 -4.17
C VAL A 118 25.03 -8.82 -4.08
N PHE A 119 24.95 -8.31 -2.86
CA PHE A 119 24.69 -6.91 -2.54
C PHE A 119 25.96 -6.26 -1.99
N TYR A 120 26.24 -5.06 -2.44
CA TYR A 120 27.38 -4.24 -2.02
C TYR A 120 26.87 -2.91 -1.51
N ASN A 121 27.34 -2.49 -0.36
CA ASN A 121 27.11 -1.16 0.21
C ASN A 121 28.34 -0.71 1.01
N ASP A 122 28.28 0.47 1.59
CA ASP A 122 29.42 1.03 2.35
C ASP A 122 29.83 0.19 3.55
N GLN A 123 28.92 -0.58 4.14
CA GLN A 123 29.17 -1.47 5.26
C GLN A 123 29.78 -2.81 4.82
N TYR A 124 29.45 -3.27 3.60
CA TYR A 124 29.89 -4.53 3.02
C TYR A 124 30.47 -4.32 1.61
N PRO A 125 31.70 -3.76 1.52
CA PRO A 125 32.33 -3.45 0.23
C PRO A 125 32.69 -4.69 -0.58
N ASP A 126 32.92 -5.82 0.09
CA ASP A 126 33.21 -7.12 -0.53
C ASP A 126 31.97 -7.89 -0.97
N GLY A 127 30.80 -7.38 -0.61
CA GLY A 127 29.50 -7.96 -0.92
C GLY A 127 28.98 -8.91 0.16
N PHE A 128 27.67 -9.05 0.22
CA PHE A 128 26.98 -10.00 1.09
C PHE A 128 25.77 -10.62 0.39
N ASN A 129 25.39 -11.81 0.83
CA ASN A 129 24.17 -12.48 0.42
C ASN A 129 23.16 -12.44 1.57
N PRO A 130 22.02 -11.75 1.43
CA PRO A 130 21.02 -11.63 2.51
C PRO A 130 20.42 -12.97 2.95
N HIS A 131 20.43 -13.98 2.08
CA HIS A 131 19.93 -15.31 2.42
C HIS A 131 20.89 -16.11 3.32
N GLU A 132 22.18 -15.76 3.32
CA GLU A 132 23.18 -16.42 4.16
C GLU A 132 23.38 -15.69 5.50
N ALA A 133 23.11 -14.39 5.53
CA ALA A 133 23.26 -13.58 6.75
C ALA A 133 22.18 -13.85 7.82
N ASN A 134 21.11 -14.58 7.48
CA ASN A 134 20.00 -14.92 8.38
C ASN A 134 19.98 -16.41 8.79
N LYS A 135 21.09 -17.12 8.67
CA LYS A 135 21.24 -18.50 9.18
C LYS A 135 21.91 -18.55 10.53
#